data_bb22983450af06998c3aefd31c44c678
#
_entry.id   bb22983450af06998c3aefd31c44c678
#
_cell.length_a   1.000
_cell.length_b   1.000
_cell.length_c   1.000
_cell.angle_alpha   90.00
_cell.angle_beta   90.00
_cell.angle_gamma   90.00
#
_symmetry.space_group_name_H-M   'P 1'
#
loop_
_entity.id
_entity.type
_entity.pdbx_description
1 polymer ?
#
loop_
_entity_poly.entity_id
_entity_poly.type
_entity_poly.pdbx_seq_one_letter_code
_entity_poly.pdbx_strand_id
1 'polypeptide(L)'
;MKNDVEKEVEIWTKEEYLKFSEAVMDKPLSFYAFEVLYWTGVREGELLALTPADFDFDNNTMRINKNYQKVKGREIITSPKTKKSNRVVKIPQFLADEIKDYMKCFYDLKPDQRLFYKSKGYLGHEITRGSKKAGIKRINIHALRHSHISLLMDLSLIHISEPTRRSY
;
A
#
# COMPACT_ATOMS: atom_id res chain seq x y z
N MET A 1 -11.53 38.14 0.63
CA MET A 1 -12.19 36.83 0.56
C MET A 1 -11.27 35.89 -0.22
N LYS A 2 -10.56 35.04 0.48
CA LYS A 2 -9.80 33.97 -0.17
C LYS A 2 -10.80 32.86 -0.46
N ASN A 3 -11.05 32.61 -1.72
CA ASN A 3 -11.76 31.40 -2.16
C ASN A 3 -10.81 30.22 -1.90
N ASP A 4 -10.94 29.59 -0.76
CA ASP A 4 -10.39 28.25 -0.54
C ASP A 4 -11.19 27.29 -1.41
N VAL A 5 -10.79 27.19 -2.67
CA VAL A 5 -11.19 26.08 -3.51
C VAL A 5 -10.52 24.86 -2.87
N GLU A 6 -11.28 24.05 -2.14
CA GLU A 6 -10.81 22.75 -1.69
C GLU A 6 -10.28 22.04 -2.94
N LYS A 7 -8.94 21.87 -3.02
CA LYS A 7 -8.34 21.05 -4.06
C LYS A 7 -8.84 19.62 -3.83
N GLU A 8 -9.73 19.16 -4.71
CA GLU A 8 -10.07 17.73 -4.73
C GLU A 8 -8.79 16.93 -4.81
N VAL A 9 -8.61 16.00 -3.87
CA VAL A 9 -7.47 15.09 -3.86
C VAL A 9 -7.62 14.16 -5.05
N GLU A 10 -6.70 14.24 -6.01
CA GLU A 10 -6.69 13.32 -7.15
C GLU A 10 -6.35 11.91 -6.68
N ILE A 11 -7.19 10.96 -7.04
CA ILE A 11 -7.03 9.54 -6.76
C ILE A 11 -7.05 8.73 -8.05
N TRP A 12 -6.56 7.51 -7.99
CA TRP A 12 -6.74 6.54 -9.07
C TRP A 12 -8.02 5.73 -8.89
N THR A 13 -8.68 5.46 -9.98
CA THR A 13 -9.67 4.39 -10.06
C THR A 13 -8.97 3.03 -9.98
N LYS A 14 -9.72 1.97 -9.73
CA LYS A 14 -9.17 0.60 -9.76
C LYS A 14 -8.52 0.29 -11.11
N GLU A 15 -9.16 0.67 -12.21
CA GLU A 15 -8.65 0.45 -13.56
C GLU A 15 -7.33 1.19 -13.79
N GLU A 16 -7.20 2.43 -13.32
CA GLU A 16 -5.96 3.21 -13.39
C GLU A 16 -4.86 2.54 -12.56
N TYR A 17 -5.17 2.09 -11.34
CA TYR A 17 -4.20 1.38 -10.53
C TYR A 17 -3.73 0.08 -11.18
N LEU A 18 -4.62 -0.71 -11.77
CA LEU A 18 -4.24 -1.95 -12.45
C LEU A 18 -3.29 -1.70 -13.61
N LYS A 19 -3.49 -0.62 -14.38
CA LYS A 19 -2.55 -0.20 -15.43
C LYS A 19 -1.19 0.17 -14.84
N PHE A 20 -1.19 0.89 -13.73
CA PHE A 20 0.05 1.25 -13.02
C PHE A 20 0.79 0.00 -12.52
N SER A 21 0.10 -0.91 -11.85
CA SER A 21 0.70 -2.12 -11.30
C SER A 21 1.37 -2.98 -12.40
N GLU A 22 0.71 -3.11 -13.53
CA GLU A 22 1.28 -3.81 -14.69
C GLU A 22 2.56 -3.10 -15.20
N ALA A 23 2.56 -1.78 -15.24
CA ALA A 23 3.70 -0.99 -15.70
C ALA A 23 4.95 -1.14 -14.81
N VAL A 24 4.79 -1.40 -13.50
CA VAL A 24 5.89 -1.55 -12.54
C VAL A 24 6.26 -3.00 -12.25
N MET A 25 5.63 -3.96 -12.90
CA MET A 25 5.93 -5.40 -12.74
C MET A 25 7.38 -5.76 -13.11
N ASP A 26 8.04 -4.94 -13.90
CA ASP A 26 9.45 -5.11 -14.27
C ASP A 26 10.42 -4.99 -13.10
N LYS A 27 9.97 -4.38 -11.98
CA LYS A 27 10.73 -4.27 -10.73
C LYS A 27 9.95 -4.90 -9.59
N PRO A 28 10.32 -6.10 -9.13
CA PRO A 28 9.57 -6.81 -8.09
C PRO A 28 9.33 -5.99 -6.83
N LEU A 29 10.36 -5.33 -6.30
CA LEU A 29 10.21 -4.51 -5.10
C LEU A 29 9.14 -3.43 -5.29
N SER A 30 9.16 -2.73 -6.42
CA SER A 30 8.18 -1.69 -6.73
C SER A 30 6.77 -2.26 -6.84
N PHE A 31 6.62 -3.33 -7.61
CA PHE A 31 5.32 -3.98 -7.79
C PHE A 31 4.70 -4.41 -6.46
N TYR A 32 5.43 -5.16 -5.65
CA TYR A 32 4.89 -5.66 -4.38
C TYR A 32 4.69 -4.55 -3.34
N ALA A 33 5.54 -3.51 -3.34
CA ALA A 33 5.34 -2.37 -2.46
C ALA A 33 4.03 -1.63 -2.76
N PHE A 34 3.75 -1.35 -4.03
CA PHE A 34 2.50 -0.70 -4.42
C PHE A 34 1.28 -1.59 -4.26
N GLU A 35 1.40 -2.89 -4.43
CA GLU A 35 0.33 -3.85 -4.13
C GLU A 35 -0.08 -3.77 -2.65
N VAL A 36 0.89 -3.73 -1.74
CA VAL A 36 0.58 -3.55 -0.32
C VAL A 36 -0.07 -2.19 -0.05
N LEU A 37 0.49 -1.11 -0.59
CA LEU A 37 -0.04 0.24 -0.39
C LEU A 37 -1.48 0.39 -0.87
N TYR A 38 -1.77 -0.10 -2.06
CA TYR A 38 -3.09 0.06 -2.65
C TYR A 38 -4.14 -0.84 -1.99
N TRP A 39 -3.84 -2.12 -1.80
CA TRP A 39 -4.82 -3.08 -1.31
C TRP A 39 -5.02 -3.07 0.21
N THR A 40 -4.15 -2.43 0.96
CA THR A 40 -4.28 -2.32 2.43
C THR A 40 -4.47 -0.90 2.94
N GLY A 41 -4.07 0.09 2.17
CA GLY A 41 -4.17 1.50 2.56
C GLY A 41 -3.22 1.94 3.66
N VAL A 42 -2.16 1.17 3.95
CA VAL A 42 -1.15 1.56 4.94
C VAL A 42 -0.37 2.79 4.50
N ARG A 43 0.21 3.51 5.45
CA ARG A 43 1.06 4.66 5.17
C ARG A 43 2.41 4.22 4.63
N GLU A 44 3.03 5.10 3.85
CA GLU A 44 4.32 4.85 3.19
C GLU A 44 5.42 4.45 4.19
N GLY A 45 5.54 5.16 5.30
CA GLY A 45 6.52 4.84 6.33
C GLY A 45 6.23 3.51 7.04
N GLU A 46 4.98 3.13 7.16
CA GLU A 46 4.56 1.84 7.71
C GLU A 46 4.95 0.70 6.76
N LEU A 47 4.71 0.87 5.46
CA LEU A 47 5.14 -0.09 4.43
C LEU A 47 6.66 -0.31 4.49
N LEU A 48 7.43 0.78 4.50
CA LEU A 48 8.88 0.72 4.47
C LEU A 48 9.51 0.09 5.71
N ALA A 49 8.75 0.00 6.81
CA ALA A 49 9.18 -0.64 8.04
C ALA A 49 8.82 -2.13 8.13
N LEU A 50 8.05 -2.68 7.20
CA LEU A 50 7.58 -4.06 7.25
C LEU A 50 8.72 -5.07 7.16
N THR A 51 8.60 -6.11 8.00
CA THR A 51 9.51 -7.25 8.05
C THR A 51 8.73 -8.56 7.90
N PRO A 52 9.37 -9.69 7.61
CA PRO A 52 8.67 -10.98 7.55
C PRO A 52 7.90 -11.33 8.82
N ALA A 53 8.44 -10.96 9.99
CA ALA A 53 7.79 -11.23 11.28
C ALA A 53 6.45 -10.51 11.47
N ASP A 54 6.16 -9.49 10.68
CA ASP A 54 4.90 -8.75 10.75
C ASP A 54 3.74 -9.46 10.04
N PHE A 55 4.02 -10.51 9.28
CA PHE A 55 3.00 -11.26 8.53
C PHE A 55 2.62 -12.55 9.22
N ASP A 56 1.32 -12.79 9.33
CA ASP A 56 0.73 -14.07 9.74
C ASP A 56 -0.06 -14.62 8.55
N PHE A 57 0.55 -15.58 7.83
CA PHE A 57 -0.05 -16.16 6.63
C PHE A 57 -1.11 -17.21 6.93
N ASP A 58 -1.18 -17.74 8.16
CA ASP A 58 -2.23 -18.65 8.56
C ASP A 58 -3.56 -17.90 8.74
N ASN A 59 -3.50 -16.69 9.25
CA ASN A 59 -4.65 -15.82 9.47
C ASN A 59 -4.81 -14.71 8.42
N ASN A 60 -3.88 -14.60 7.47
CA ASN A 60 -3.83 -13.54 6.47
C ASN A 60 -3.91 -12.13 7.09
N THR A 61 -3.01 -11.88 8.03
CA THR A 61 -2.91 -10.59 8.70
C THR A 61 -1.51 -10.01 8.61
N MET A 62 -1.45 -8.70 8.74
CA MET A 62 -0.23 -7.92 8.74
C MET A 62 -0.25 -6.97 9.94
N ARG A 63 0.81 -7.01 10.74
CA ARG A 63 0.93 -6.14 11.92
C ARG A 63 1.63 -4.84 11.54
N ILE A 64 0.98 -3.73 11.86
CA ILE A 64 1.50 -2.39 11.67
C ILE A 64 1.87 -1.81 13.05
N ASN A 65 3.16 -1.81 13.37
CA ASN A 65 3.66 -1.36 14.68
C ASN A 65 4.97 -0.57 14.59
N LYS A 66 5.40 -0.23 13.38
CA LYS A 66 6.65 0.51 13.15
C LYS A 66 6.46 1.52 12.04
N ASN A 67 7.28 2.56 12.06
CA ASN A 67 7.34 3.57 11.00
C ASN A 67 8.80 3.83 10.62
N TYR A 68 9.07 3.83 9.33
CA TYR A 68 10.37 4.16 8.77
C TYR A 68 10.45 5.65 8.46
N GLN A 69 11.54 6.29 8.88
CA GLN A 69 11.87 7.67 8.55
C GLN A 69 13.35 7.79 8.22
N LYS A 70 13.67 8.75 7.38
CA LYS A 70 15.05 9.16 7.15
C LYS A 70 15.22 10.60 7.64
N VAL A 71 16.00 10.79 8.69
CA VAL A 71 16.27 12.10 9.29
C VAL A 71 17.77 12.39 9.21
N LYS A 72 18.14 13.49 8.56
CA LYS A 72 19.54 13.90 8.37
C LYS A 72 20.44 12.79 7.82
N GLY A 73 19.92 12.06 6.81
CA GLY A 73 20.65 10.96 6.18
C GLY A 73 20.67 9.64 6.97
N ARG A 74 20.06 9.58 8.16
CA ARG A 74 19.98 8.37 8.99
C ARG A 74 18.62 7.73 8.89
N GLU A 75 18.59 6.41 8.74
CA GLU A 75 17.38 5.60 8.79
C GLU A 75 16.97 5.40 10.25
N ILE A 76 15.70 5.72 10.54
CA ILE A 76 15.14 5.60 11.88
C ILE A 76 13.85 4.79 11.78
N ILE A 77 13.79 3.71 12.57
CA ILE A 77 12.56 2.94 12.78
C ILE A 77 11.99 3.35 14.14
N THR A 78 10.78 3.90 14.10
CA THR A 78 10.11 4.36 15.34
C THR A 78 8.88 3.52 15.62
N SER A 79 8.52 3.43 16.91
CA SER A 79 7.22 2.90 17.33
C SER A 79 6.12 3.92 17.02
N PRO A 80 4.86 3.49 16.82
CA PRO A 80 3.74 4.41 16.63
C PRO A 80 3.58 5.32 17.84
N LYS A 81 3.35 6.62 17.62
CA LYS A 81 3.13 7.61 18.67
C LYS A 81 1.80 7.41 19.41
N THR A 82 0.86 6.67 18.83
CA THR A 82 -0.47 6.44 19.40
C THR A 82 -0.83 4.96 19.32
N LYS A 83 -1.64 4.48 20.27
CA LYS A 83 -2.19 3.11 20.24
C LYS A 83 -3.02 2.82 18.99
N LYS A 84 -3.64 3.85 18.38
CA LYS A 84 -4.43 3.72 17.15
C LYS A 84 -3.57 3.40 15.93
N SER A 85 -2.29 3.76 15.94
CA SER A 85 -1.36 3.46 14.84
C SER A 85 -0.80 2.04 14.94
N ASN A 86 -0.88 1.41 16.12
CA ASN A 86 -0.51 -0.01 16.31
C ASN A 86 -1.76 -0.85 16.06
N ARG A 87 -1.76 -1.59 14.96
CA ARG A 87 -2.93 -2.34 14.51
C ARG A 87 -2.55 -3.57 13.72
N VAL A 88 -3.52 -4.48 13.59
CA VAL A 88 -3.46 -5.63 12.71
C VAL A 88 -4.42 -5.41 11.55
N VAL A 89 -3.92 -5.55 10.35
CA VAL A 89 -4.66 -5.37 9.10
C VAL A 89 -4.89 -6.72 8.44
N LYS A 90 -6.13 -7.02 8.09
CA LYS A 90 -6.42 -8.18 7.23
C LYS A 90 -5.95 -7.93 5.82
N ILE A 91 -5.33 -8.94 5.22
CA ILE A 91 -4.91 -8.90 3.82
C ILE A 91 -5.68 -9.95 3.01
N PRO A 92 -6.04 -9.63 1.75
CA PRO A 92 -6.66 -10.62 0.87
C PRO A 92 -5.72 -11.81 0.60
N GLN A 93 -6.26 -12.97 0.31
CA GLN A 93 -5.48 -14.16 0.02
C GLN A 93 -4.50 -13.94 -1.14
N PHE A 94 -4.93 -13.28 -2.21
CA PHE A 94 -4.03 -13.02 -3.35
C PHE A 94 -2.81 -12.18 -2.95
N LEU A 95 -3.00 -11.19 -2.06
CA LEU A 95 -1.91 -10.35 -1.56
C LEU A 95 -0.97 -11.15 -0.66
N ALA A 96 -1.49 -12.01 0.20
CA ALA A 96 -0.69 -12.92 1.01
C ALA A 96 0.20 -13.82 0.13
N ASP A 97 -0.36 -14.36 -0.95
CA ASP A 97 0.38 -15.19 -1.90
C ASP A 97 1.46 -14.37 -2.63
N GLU A 98 1.16 -13.14 -3.04
CA GLU A 98 2.12 -12.23 -3.64
C GLU A 98 3.29 -11.92 -2.69
N ILE A 99 3.00 -11.64 -1.42
CA ILE A 99 4.05 -11.36 -0.42
C ILE A 99 4.94 -12.59 -0.20
N LYS A 100 4.37 -13.78 -0.15
CA LYS A 100 5.15 -15.02 -0.08
C LYS A 100 6.07 -15.16 -1.29
N ASP A 101 5.58 -14.88 -2.49
CA ASP A 101 6.38 -14.92 -3.71
C ASP A 101 7.50 -13.87 -3.68
N TYR A 102 7.20 -12.68 -3.20
CA TYR A 102 8.22 -11.65 -3.02
C TYR A 102 9.33 -12.08 -2.05
N MET A 103 8.96 -12.70 -0.93
CA MET A 103 9.93 -13.19 0.05
C MET A 103 10.88 -14.24 -0.54
N LYS A 104 10.43 -15.03 -1.51
CA LYS A 104 11.28 -15.99 -2.24
C LYS A 104 12.36 -15.34 -3.09
N CYS A 105 12.23 -14.05 -3.43
CA CYS A 105 13.25 -13.31 -4.17
C CYS A 105 14.48 -12.98 -3.33
N PHE A 106 14.42 -13.14 -2.01
CA PHE A 106 15.53 -12.86 -1.11
C PHE A 106 16.38 -14.09 -0.87
N TYR A 107 17.69 -13.84 -0.72
CA TYR A 107 18.62 -14.84 -0.22
C TYR A 107 18.75 -14.68 1.30
N ASP A 108 18.53 -15.76 2.05
CA ASP A 108 18.69 -15.81 3.51
C ASP A 108 17.92 -14.69 4.25
N LEU A 109 16.64 -14.54 3.92
CA LEU A 109 15.77 -13.51 4.50
C LEU A 109 15.60 -13.71 6.00
N LYS A 110 15.92 -12.68 6.79
CA LYS A 110 15.78 -12.70 8.25
C LYS A 110 14.39 -12.21 8.67
N PRO A 111 13.85 -12.68 9.81
CA PRO A 111 12.54 -12.26 10.29
C PRO A 111 12.42 -10.76 10.59
N ASP A 112 13.51 -10.11 10.94
CA ASP A 112 13.59 -8.67 11.28
C ASP A 112 14.15 -7.81 10.14
N GLN A 113 14.40 -8.38 8.97
CA GLN A 113 14.90 -7.67 7.81
C GLN A 113 13.79 -6.89 7.12
N ARG A 114 14.03 -5.63 6.79
CA ARG A 114 13.06 -4.85 6.01
C ARG A 114 12.85 -5.45 4.62
N LEU A 115 11.59 -5.75 4.30
CA LEU A 115 11.20 -6.29 2.99
C LEU A 115 11.33 -5.23 1.89
N PHE A 116 10.91 -4.01 2.17
CA PHE A 116 10.94 -2.89 1.23
C PHE A 116 12.07 -1.93 1.62
N TYR A 117 13.31 -2.34 1.36
CA TYR A 117 14.56 -1.76 1.82
C TYR A 117 14.97 -0.50 1.05
N LYS A 118 14.03 0.25 0.57
CA LYS A 118 14.22 1.52 -0.15
C LYS A 118 13.74 2.70 0.69
N SER A 119 13.84 3.89 0.14
CA SER A 119 13.41 5.14 0.76
C SER A 119 12.09 5.63 0.18
N LYS A 120 11.49 6.64 0.83
CA LYS A 120 10.33 7.35 0.28
C LYS A 120 10.64 7.97 -1.09
N GLY A 121 11.84 8.49 -1.27
CA GLY A 121 12.28 9.04 -2.56
C GLY A 121 12.26 8.00 -3.68
N TYR A 122 12.67 6.77 -3.39
CA TYR A 122 12.59 5.68 -4.38
C TYR A 122 11.14 5.43 -4.82
N LEU A 123 10.20 5.34 -3.88
CA LEU A 123 8.78 5.13 -4.21
C LEU A 123 8.21 6.32 -4.99
N GLY A 124 8.62 7.54 -4.66
CA GLY A 124 8.23 8.74 -5.41
C GLY A 124 8.71 8.71 -6.87
N HIS A 125 9.94 8.24 -7.11
CA HIS A 125 10.45 8.04 -8.47
C HIS A 125 9.70 6.92 -9.21
N GLU A 126 9.37 5.84 -8.53
CA GLU A 126 8.66 4.71 -9.12
C GLU A 126 7.21 5.04 -9.48
N ILE A 127 6.52 5.83 -8.67
CA ILE A 127 5.17 6.26 -9.02
C ILE A 127 5.18 7.18 -10.24
N THR A 128 6.19 8.03 -10.37
CA THR A 128 6.38 8.87 -11.57
C THR A 128 6.67 8.02 -12.80
N ARG A 129 7.61 7.09 -12.69
CA ARG A 129 7.98 6.18 -13.79
C ARG A 129 6.80 5.32 -14.24
N GLY A 130 6.14 4.69 -13.29
CA GLY A 130 5.01 3.79 -13.57
C GLY A 130 3.80 4.52 -14.16
N SER A 131 3.47 5.70 -13.65
CA SER A 131 2.38 6.53 -14.18
C SER A 131 2.61 6.93 -15.64
N LYS A 132 3.83 7.36 -15.95
CA LYS A 132 4.23 7.72 -17.30
C LYS A 132 4.17 6.51 -18.23
N LYS A 133 4.69 5.38 -17.80
CA LYS A 133 4.69 4.12 -18.59
C LYS A 133 3.27 3.61 -18.83
N ALA A 134 2.39 3.75 -17.83
CA ALA A 134 0.98 3.33 -17.92
C ALA A 134 0.10 4.31 -18.70
N GLY A 135 0.58 5.53 -18.96
CA GLY A 135 -0.20 6.58 -19.63
C GLY A 135 -1.35 7.12 -18.78
N ILE A 136 -1.18 7.18 -17.48
CA ILE A 136 -2.17 7.71 -16.53
C ILE A 136 -1.63 8.92 -15.79
N LYS A 137 -2.53 9.69 -15.16
CA LYS A 137 -2.15 10.83 -14.33
C LYS A 137 -1.27 10.39 -13.16
N ARG A 138 -0.28 11.21 -12.80
CA ARG A 138 0.52 10.99 -11.59
C ARG A 138 -0.26 11.46 -10.36
N ILE A 139 -0.27 10.64 -9.32
CA ILE A 139 -0.72 11.01 -7.98
C ILE A 139 0.45 10.87 -6.99
N ASN A 140 0.35 11.50 -5.82
CA ASN A 140 1.34 11.29 -4.78
C ASN A 140 1.09 9.96 -4.04
N ILE A 141 2.09 9.47 -3.31
CA ILE A 141 2.00 8.18 -2.61
C ILE A 141 0.85 8.17 -1.59
N HIS A 142 0.63 9.29 -0.87
CA HIS A 142 -0.44 9.38 0.11
C HIS A 142 -1.84 9.27 -0.53
N ALA A 143 -1.98 9.69 -1.77
CA ALA A 143 -3.22 9.56 -2.52
C ALA A 143 -3.59 8.11 -2.84
N LEU A 144 -2.64 7.17 -2.79
CA LEU A 144 -2.95 5.73 -2.85
C LEU A 144 -3.81 5.26 -1.67
N ARG A 145 -3.55 5.80 -0.49
CA ARG A 145 -4.38 5.53 0.68
C ARG A 145 -5.80 6.05 0.49
N HIS A 146 -5.95 7.25 -0.08
CA HIS A 146 -7.27 7.80 -0.45
C HIS A 146 -7.93 6.96 -1.54
N SER A 147 -7.18 6.48 -2.52
CA SER A 147 -7.67 5.57 -3.57
C SER A 147 -8.19 4.25 -2.99
N HIS A 148 -7.49 3.69 -2.02
CA HIS A 148 -7.93 2.50 -1.29
C HIS A 148 -9.23 2.74 -0.52
N ILE A 149 -9.33 3.85 0.20
CA ILE A 149 -10.54 4.21 0.96
C ILE A 149 -11.72 4.38 0.00
N SER A 150 -11.51 5.04 -1.13
CA SER A 150 -12.53 5.19 -2.18
C SER A 150 -12.99 3.83 -2.72
N LEU A 151 -12.06 2.90 -2.97
CA LEU A 151 -12.38 1.54 -3.39
C LEU A 151 -13.26 0.82 -2.36
N LEU A 152 -12.93 0.92 -1.08
CA LEU A 152 -13.72 0.31 -0.02
C LEU A 152 -15.12 0.91 0.08
N MET A 153 -15.25 2.22 -0.09
CA MET A 153 -16.54 2.91 -0.11
C MET A 153 -17.40 2.45 -1.29
N ASP A 154 -16.82 2.34 -2.47
CA ASP A 154 -17.52 1.86 -3.67
C ASP A 154 -18.02 0.41 -3.49
N LEU A 155 -17.18 -0.46 -2.94
CA LEU A 155 -17.56 -1.85 -2.63
C LEU A 155 -18.67 -1.91 -1.58
N SER A 156 -18.63 -1.05 -0.59
CA SER A 156 -19.67 -0.94 0.45
C SER A 156 -21.01 -0.48 -0.13
N LEU A 157 -21.00 0.52 -1.02
CA LEU A 157 -22.20 1.02 -1.71
C LEU A 157 -22.81 -0.05 -2.63
N ILE A 158 -22.02 -0.80 -3.35
CA ILE A 158 -22.47 -1.93 -4.18
C ILE A 158 -23.14 -2.98 -3.29
N HIS A 159 -22.59 -3.27 -2.14
CA HIS A 159 -23.15 -4.23 -1.19
C HIS A 159 -24.49 -3.76 -0.60
N ILE A 160 -24.66 -2.44 -0.38
CA ILE A 160 -25.90 -1.84 0.12
C ILE A 160 -26.94 -1.74 -0.98
N SER A 161 -26.56 -1.45 -2.22
CA SER A 161 -27.46 -1.25 -3.36
C SER A 161 -27.95 -2.54 -4.01
N GLU A 162 -27.31 -3.68 -3.77
CA GLU A 162 -27.85 -4.97 -4.14
C GLU A 162 -28.89 -5.40 -3.10
N PRO A 163 -30.18 -5.46 -3.48
CA PRO A 163 -31.15 -6.06 -2.59
C PRO A 163 -30.70 -7.48 -2.31
N THR A 164 -30.55 -7.82 -1.04
CA THR A 164 -30.36 -9.21 -0.62
C THR A 164 -31.40 -10.05 -1.34
N ARG A 165 -31.00 -10.81 -2.35
CA ARG A 165 -31.86 -11.86 -2.90
C ARG A 165 -32.04 -12.87 -1.79
N ARG A 166 -33.08 -12.67 -0.98
CA ARG A 166 -33.59 -13.76 -0.16
C ARG A 166 -34.15 -14.79 -1.14
N SER A 167 -33.40 -15.82 -1.36
CA SER A 167 -33.93 -17.04 -1.97
C SER A 167 -34.95 -17.61 -0.99
N TYR A 168 -36.19 -17.50 -1.37
CA TYR A 168 -37.24 -18.28 -0.75
C TYR A 168 -37.24 -19.70 -1.31
#